data_bf4b7a428898bfb26334ab7d48552178
#
_entry.id   bf4b7a428898bfb26334ab7d48552178
#
_cell.length_a   1.000
_cell.length_b   1.000
_cell.length_c   1.000
_cell.angle_alpha   90.00
_cell.angle_beta   90.00
_cell.angle_gamma   90.00
#
_symmetry.space_group_name_H-M   'P 1'
#
loop_
_entity.id
_entity.type
_entity.pdbx_description
1 polymer ?
#
loop_
_entity_poly.entity_id
_entity_poly.type
_entity_poly.pdbx_seq_one_letter_code
_entity_poly.pdbx_strand_id
1 'polypeptide(L)'
;SLSMTIEATNGILDAFDPRVHIARGQLGQIEAAKEILTNLEGSSYTTRQGELRMQDAYSIRCAPQVHGAVLDALNFVKEKVEIEMNAVTDNPIIFADDEIAISAGNFHGQPLALPFDYLGIAIAELANISERRLERMVNPSLSNGLPPFLVKNPGINSGFMIVQYSAASLVSENKVLAHPASVDSIPSSANQEDHVSMGTIGARKANEILGNARKVVAMEMFTACQACSQTQTTTRRSMFSPGTPLMEARDAESGRVINVKTSFKKDVDLGV
;
A
#
# COMPACT_ATOMS: atom_id res chain seq x y z
N SER A 1 2.00 -7.44 -3.67
CA SER A 1 3.25 -6.84 -4.21
C SER A 1 4.44 -7.12 -3.30
N LEU A 2 4.38 -6.75 -2.01
CA LEU A 2 5.50 -6.88 -1.08
C LEU A 2 6.11 -8.29 -1.07
N SER A 3 5.32 -9.35 -0.95
CA SER A 3 5.83 -10.74 -0.90
C SER A 3 6.62 -11.08 -2.16
N MET A 4 6.15 -10.63 -3.32
CA MET A 4 6.89 -10.78 -4.59
C MET A 4 8.21 -9.99 -4.59
N THR A 5 8.22 -8.79 -4.00
CA THR A 5 9.46 -8.00 -3.85
C THR A 5 10.45 -8.71 -2.91
N ILE A 6 9.97 -9.32 -1.83
CA ILE A 6 10.78 -10.11 -0.89
C ILE A 6 11.44 -11.28 -1.64
N GLU A 7 10.67 -12.04 -2.41
CA GLU A 7 11.21 -13.14 -3.23
C GLU A 7 12.21 -12.65 -4.28
N ALA A 8 11.87 -11.59 -5.01
CA ALA A 8 12.73 -11.02 -6.05
C ALA A 8 14.09 -10.55 -5.53
N THR A 9 14.16 -10.13 -4.26
CA THR A 9 15.37 -9.61 -3.62
C THR A 9 15.97 -10.56 -2.59
N ASN A 10 15.53 -11.82 -2.55
CA ASN A 10 15.92 -12.83 -1.56
C ASN A 10 15.82 -12.30 -0.12
N GLY A 11 14.66 -11.76 0.24
CA GLY A 11 14.41 -11.13 1.53
C GLY A 11 14.48 -12.11 2.71
N ILE A 12 14.74 -11.56 3.89
CA ILE A 12 14.95 -12.32 5.13
C ILE A 12 13.62 -12.50 5.86
N LEU A 13 13.21 -13.76 6.10
CA LEU A 13 11.95 -14.09 6.77
C LEU A 13 11.94 -13.77 8.26
N ASP A 14 13.10 -13.77 8.92
CA ASP A 14 13.19 -13.60 10.38
C ASP A 14 12.63 -12.26 10.86
N ALA A 15 12.61 -11.24 10.01
CA ALA A 15 12.00 -9.94 10.32
C ALA A 15 10.47 -10.01 10.54
N PHE A 16 9.84 -11.08 10.09
CA PHE A 16 8.39 -11.29 10.19
C PHE A 16 8.00 -12.32 11.26
N ASP A 17 8.95 -12.78 12.09
CA ASP A 17 8.69 -13.74 13.17
C ASP A 17 7.60 -13.21 14.11
N PRO A 18 6.54 -13.99 14.38
CA PRO A 18 5.41 -13.54 15.21
C PRO A 18 5.82 -13.06 16.60
N ARG A 19 6.87 -13.64 17.18
CA ARG A 19 7.38 -13.26 18.52
C ARG A 19 7.81 -11.80 18.58
N VAL A 20 8.42 -11.29 17.48
CA VAL A 20 8.88 -9.89 17.36
C VAL A 20 7.68 -8.93 17.43
N HIS A 21 6.60 -9.26 16.72
CA HIS A 21 5.43 -8.40 16.59
C HIS A 21 4.53 -8.47 17.82
N ILE A 22 4.36 -9.66 18.41
CA ILE A 22 3.63 -9.86 19.67
C ILE A 22 4.33 -9.09 20.82
N ALA A 23 5.66 -9.09 20.88
CA ALA A 23 6.43 -8.37 21.90
C ALA A 23 6.18 -6.85 21.85
N ARG A 24 5.82 -6.28 20.70
CA ARG A 24 5.46 -4.87 20.56
C ARG A 24 3.98 -4.58 20.84
N GLY A 25 3.07 -5.53 20.55
CA GLY A 25 1.66 -5.47 20.92
C GLY A 25 0.76 -4.66 19.99
N GLN A 26 1.25 -4.10 18.88
CA GLN A 26 0.42 -3.37 17.90
C GLN A 26 -0.37 -4.37 17.03
N LEU A 27 -1.71 -4.31 17.07
CA LEU A 27 -2.57 -5.33 16.46
C LEU A 27 -2.40 -5.40 14.93
N GLY A 28 -2.48 -4.27 14.24
CA GLY A 28 -2.29 -4.22 12.80
C GLY A 28 -0.91 -4.71 12.36
N GLN A 29 0.15 -4.45 13.17
CA GLN A 29 1.49 -4.96 12.89
C GLN A 29 1.56 -6.49 12.99
N ILE A 30 0.90 -7.08 13.98
CA ILE A 30 0.82 -8.54 14.16
C ILE A 30 0.11 -9.17 12.96
N GLU A 31 -1.03 -8.60 12.56
CA GLU A 31 -1.81 -9.06 11.42
C GLU A 31 -1.02 -8.93 10.10
N ALA A 32 -0.39 -7.78 9.85
CA ALA A 32 0.43 -7.57 8.68
C ALA A 32 1.61 -8.55 8.58
N ALA A 33 2.30 -8.84 9.68
CA ALA A 33 3.38 -9.81 9.70
C ALA A 33 2.90 -11.22 9.40
N LYS A 34 1.75 -11.62 9.97
CA LYS A 34 1.11 -12.91 9.71
C LYS A 34 0.76 -13.06 8.24
N GLU A 35 0.15 -12.06 7.64
CA GLU A 35 -0.24 -12.07 6.22
C GLU A 35 0.98 -12.17 5.30
N ILE A 36 2.07 -11.47 5.62
CA ILE A 36 3.34 -11.56 4.86
C ILE A 36 3.88 -12.98 4.91
N LEU A 37 3.94 -13.61 6.08
CA LEU A 37 4.42 -14.99 6.23
C LEU A 37 3.54 -15.99 5.48
N THR A 38 2.22 -15.85 5.57
CA THR A 38 1.27 -16.69 4.86
C THR A 38 1.49 -16.63 3.34
N ASN A 39 1.74 -15.44 2.80
CA ASN A 39 2.01 -15.26 1.37
C ASN A 39 3.40 -15.76 0.93
N LEU A 40 4.31 -16.02 1.87
CA LEU A 40 5.66 -16.53 1.61
C LEU A 40 5.86 -18.00 2.01
N GLU A 41 4.78 -18.66 2.45
CA GLU A 41 4.84 -20.07 2.83
C GLU A 41 5.28 -20.95 1.65
N GLY A 42 6.29 -21.80 1.89
CA GLY A 42 6.87 -22.67 0.87
C GLY A 42 7.77 -21.99 -0.16
N SER A 43 8.03 -20.69 -0.04
CA SER A 43 8.94 -19.97 -0.94
C SER A 43 10.38 -20.44 -0.78
N SER A 44 11.02 -20.78 -1.89
CA SER A 44 12.46 -21.08 -1.98
C SER A 44 13.34 -19.88 -2.34
N TYR A 45 12.72 -18.69 -2.47
CA TYR A 45 13.42 -17.45 -2.85
C TYR A 45 13.69 -16.52 -1.66
N THR A 46 13.32 -16.94 -0.47
CA THR A 46 13.56 -16.21 0.77
C THR A 46 14.82 -16.75 1.48
N THR A 47 15.36 -15.97 2.41
CA THR A 47 16.56 -16.32 3.16
C THR A 47 16.34 -16.20 4.67
N ARG A 48 17.31 -16.62 5.43
CA ARG A 48 17.39 -16.45 6.89
C ARG A 48 18.45 -15.43 7.25
N GLN A 49 18.34 -14.86 8.44
CA GLN A 49 19.33 -13.91 8.97
C GLN A 49 20.72 -14.53 8.99
N GLY A 50 21.69 -13.82 8.42
CA GLY A 50 23.07 -14.29 8.32
C GLY A 50 23.39 -15.20 7.14
N GLU A 51 22.41 -15.63 6.37
CA GLU A 51 22.62 -16.50 5.21
C GLU A 51 23.25 -15.74 4.03
N LEU A 52 22.65 -14.65 3.57
CA LEU A 52 23.22 -13.75 2.56
C LEU A 52 23.63 -12.39 3.16
N ARG A 53 22.90 -11.93 4.16
CA ARG A 53 23.10 -10.67 4.87
C ARG A 53 22.47 -10.70 6.25
N MET A 54 22.85 -9.77 7.11
CA MET A 54 22.33 -9.72 8.48
C MET A 54 20.92 -9.13 8.56
N GLN A 55 20.55 -8.22 7.67
CA GLN A 55 19.25 -7.56 7.68
C GLN A 55 18.89 -6.95 6.32
N ASP A 56 17.60 -6.86 6.06
CA ASP A 56 17.04 -6.11 4.93
C ASP A 56 16.92 -4.62 5.22
N ALA A 57 16.71 -3.84 4.16
CA ALA A 57 16.34 -2.44 4.30
C ALA A 57 14.96 -2.27 4.96
N TYR A 58 14.69 -1.09 5.51
CA TYR A 58 13.46 -0.80 6.24
C TYR A 58 12.20 -0.97 5.39
N SER A 59 12.25 -0.65 4.11
CA SER A 59 11.10 -0.84 3.20
C SER A 59 10.63 -2.29 3.08
N ILE A 60 11.50 -3.26 3.47
CA ILE A 60 11.18 -4.69 3.56
C ILE A 60 10.97 -5.09 5.02
N ARG A 61 12.01 -4.99 5.88
CA ARG A 61 11.94 -5.54 7.24
C ARG A 61 11.04 -4.77 8.20
N CYS A 62 10.75 -3.49 7.93
CA CYS A 62 9.81 -2.68 8.70
C CYS A 62 8.42 -2.58 8.04
N ALA A 63 8.16 -3.39 7.00
CA ALA A 63 6.86 -3.41 6.35
C ALA A 63 5.70 -3.76 7.32
N PRO A 64 5.82 -4.70 8.27
CA PRO A 64 4.76 -4.95 9.23
C PRO A 64 4.40 -3.74 10.08
N GLN A 65 5.39 -2.95 10.47
CA GLN A 65 5.20 -1.74 11.27
C GLN A 65 4.44 -0.66 10.50
N VAL A 66 4.79 -0.47 9.23
CA VAL A 66 4.16 0.54 8.37
C VAL A 66 2.79 0.09 7.90
N HIS A 67 2.68 -1.11 7.34
CA HIS A 67 1.41 -1.65 6.86
C HIS A 67 0.41 -1.84 8.01
N GLY A 68 0.89 -2.28 9.18
CA GLY A 68 0.07 -2.43 10.38
C GLY A 68 -0.50 -1.11 10.88
N ALA A 69 0.30 -0.04 10.91
CA ALA A 69 -0.17 1.29 11.26
C ALA A 69 -1.24 1.80 10.29
N VAL A 70 -1.10 1.52 8.99
CA VAL A 70 -2.12 1.84 7.98
C VAL A 70 -3.39 1.03 8.22
N LEU A 71 -3.28 -0.26 8.55
CA LEU A 71 -4.43 -1.13 8.84
C LEU A 71 -5.21 -0.64 10.08
N ASP A 72 -4.50 -0.27 11.15
CA ASP A 72 -5.11 0.30 12.35
C ASP A 72 -5.82 1.63 12.04
N ALA A 73 -5.24 2.49 11.20
CA ALA A 73 -5.87 3.73 10.74
C ALA A 73 -7.14 3.46 9.91
N LEU A 74 -7.10 2.47 9.00
CA LEU A 74 -8.26 2.06 8.22
C LEU A 74 -9.41 1.55 9.10
N ASN A 75 -9.10 0.73 10.11
CA ASN A 75 -10.07 0.21 11.05
C ASN A 75 -10.75 1.34 11.85
N PHE A 76 -9.96 2.30 12.32
CA PHE A 76 -10.49 3.50 12.99
C PHE A 76 -11.43 4.30 12.10
N VAL A 77 -11.02 4.58 10.85
CA VAL A 77 -11.84 5.36 9.92
C VAL A 77 -13.13 4.61 9.57
N LYS A 78 -13.02 3.30 9.32
CA LYS A 78 -14.18 2.44 9.06
C LYS A 78 -15.21 2.52 10.17
N GLU A 79 -14.79 2.38 11.45
CA GLU A 79 -15.67 2.50 12.62
C GLU A 79 -16.42 3.83 12.61
N LYS A 80 -15.71 4.95 12.35
CA LYS A 80 -16.35 6.29 12.38
C LYS A 80 -17.35 6.48 11.25
N VAL A 81 -17.02 5.98 10.04
CA VAL A 81 -17.94 6.02 8.91
C VAL A 81 -19.19 5.16 9.16
N GLU A 82 -19.03 3.95 9.72
CA GLU A 82 -20.17 3.07 10.04
C GLU A 82 -21.11 3.67 11.08
N ILE A 83 -20.58 4.38 12.09
CA ILE A 83 -21.40 5.12 13.06
C ILE A 83 -22.18 6.23 12.35
N GLU A 84 -21.51 7.04 11.55
CA GLU A 84 -22.11 8.20 10.88
C GLU A 84 -23.20 7.78 9.86
N MET A 85 -23.00 6.67 9.17
CA MET A 85 -23.99 6.10 8.22
C MET A 85 -25.31 5.74 8.91
N ASN A 86 -25.32 5.56 10.23
CA ASN A 86 -26.50 5.19 11.02
C ASN A 86 -26.93 6.34 11.97
N ALA A 87 -26.29 7.51 11.89
CA ALA A 87 -26.54 8.63 12.78
C ALA A 87 -27.67 9.54 12.26
N VAL A 88 -28.30 10.23 13.16
CA VAL A 88 -29.21 11.35 12.84
C VAL A 88 -28.37 12.63 12.75
N THR A 89 -28.17 13.12 11.53
CA THR A 89 -27.20 14.18 11.20
C THR A 89 -27.89 15.47 10.69
N ASP A 90 -28.93 15.93 11.34
CA ASP A 90 -29.67 17.11 10.91
C ASP A 90 -29.89 18.13 12.06
N ASN A 91 -30.59 19.21 11.78
CA ASN A 91 -31.03 20.23 12.69
C ASN A 91 -32.38 20.86 12.19
N PRO A 92 -33.43 20.92 13.03
CA PRO A 92 -33.52 20.39 14.39
C PRO A 92 -33.68 18.88 14.45
N ILE A 93 -33.33 18.25 15.57
CA ILE A 93 -33.67 16.87 15.86
C ILE A 93 -35.07 16.81 16.46
N ILE A 94 -35.91 15.90 15.92
CA ILE A 94 -37.29 15.72 16.38
C ILE A 94 -37.39 14.44 17.21
N PHE A 95 -37.87 14.59 18.45
CA PHE A 95 -38.19 13.49 19.34
C PHE A 95 -39.71 13.36 19.40
N ALA A 96 -40.23 12.48 18.51
CA ALA A 96 -41.68 12.38 18.31
C ALA A 96 -42.45 11.92 19.52
N ASP A 97 -41.87 11.00 20.30
CA ASP A 97 -42.51 10.48 21.55
C ASP A 97 -42.63 11.55 22.65
N ASP A 98 -41.74 12.52 22.64
CA ASP A 98 -41.74 13.64 23.61
C ASP A 98 -42.43 14.90 23.04
N GLU A 99 -42.85 14.88 21.79
CA GLU A 99 -43.43 16.01 21.03
C GLU A 99 -42.54 17.27 21.05
N ILE A 100 -41.22 17.10 21.03
CA ILE A 100 -40.26 18.22 21.06
C ILE A 100 -39.33 18.20 19.84
N ALA A 101 -38.86 19.40 19.45
CA ALA A 101 -37.81 19.61 18.48
C ALA A 101 -36.66 20.39 19.15
N ILE A 102 -35.45 19.89 19.04
CA ILE A 102 -34.26 20.49 19.66
C ILE A 102 -33.31 20.93 18.56
N SER A 103 -33.00 22.25 18.54
CA SER A 103 -31.94 22.78 17.68
C SER A 103 -30.57 22.46 18.28
N ALA A 104 -29.72 21.76 17.49
CA ALA A 104 -28.42 21.27 17.92
C ALA A 104 -27.43 21.25 16.73
N GLY A 105 -26.27 20.64 16.90
CA GLY A 105 -25.17 20.68 15.93
C GLY A 105 -24.86 19.34 15.24
N ASN A 106 -25.81 18.40 15.18
CA ASN A 106 -25.54 17.07 14.63
C ASN A 106 -25.27 17.06 13.11
N PHE A 107 -25.52 18.15 12.43
CA PHE A 107 -25.13 18.34 11.03
C PHE A 107 -23.64 18.59 10.85
N HIS A 108 -22.88 18.89 11.90
CA HIS A 108 -21.48 19.30 11.79
C HIS A 108 -20.58 18.11 11.42
N GLY A 109 -20.00 18.14 10.22
CA GLY A 109 -19.25 17.02 9.65
C GLY A 109 -17.83 16.77 10.21
N GLN A 110 -17.44 17.42 11.32
CA GLN A 110 -16.10 17.25 11.90
C GLN A 110 -15.79 15.81 12.33
N PRO A 111 -16.75 14.98 12.80
CA PRO A 111 -16.50 13.57 13.11
C PRO A 111 -16.00 12.76 11.93
N LEU A 112 -16.26 13.19 10.68
CA LEU A 112 -15.73 12.58 9.46
C LEU A 112 -14.54 13.33 8.87
N ALA A 113 -14.44 14.65 9.09
CA ALA A 113 -13.37 15.46 8.51
C ALA A 113 -11.98 15.02 8.98
N LEU A 114 -11.80 14.81 10.28
CA LEU A 114 -10.55 14.31 10.86
C LEU A 114 -10.21 12.88 10.37
N PRO A 115 -11.14 11.90 10.41
CA PRO A 115 -10.89 10.58 9.86
C PRO A 115 -10.50 10.58 8.38
N PHE A 116 -11.09 11.42 7.53
CA PHE A 116 -10.74 11.47 6.11
C PHE A 116 -9.34 12.04 5.85
N ASP A 117 -8.89 13.04 6.59
CA ASP A 117 -7.51 13.50 6.52
C ASP A 117 -6.55 12.40 7.03
N TYR A 118 -6.89 11.72 8.13
CA TYR A 118 -6.10 10.61 8.65
C TYR A 118 -6.02 9.45 7.65
N LEU A 119 -7.12 9.14 6.97
CA LEU A 119 -7.17 8.16 5.88
C LEU A 119 -6.21 8.55 4.73
N GLY A 120 -6.24 9.82 4.33
CA GLY A 120 -5.35 10.33 3.28
C GLY A 120 -3.88 10.17 3.64
N ILE A 121 -3.51 10.51 4.88
CA ILE A 121 -2.14 10.34 5.41
C ILE A 121 -1.73 8.86 5.40
N ALA A 122 -2.58 7.97 5.91
CA ALA A 122 -2.29 6.54 5.98
C ALA A 122 -2.10 5.90 4.60
N ILE A 123 -2.96 6.21 3.64
CA ILE A 123 -2.84 5.68 2.26
C ILE A 123 -1.62 6.27 1.54
N ALA A 124 -1.29 7.55 1.76
CA ALA A 124 -0.09 8.16 1.21
C ALA A 124 1.18 7.45 1.69
N GLU A 125 1.26 7.06 2.97
CA GLU A 125 2.40 6.32 3.53
C GLU A 125 2.50 4.90 2.94
N LEU A 126 1.36 4.23 2.70
CA LEU A 126 1.35 2.94 2.03
C LEU A 126 1.95 3.02 0.61
N ALA A 127 1.61 4.08 -0.13
CA ALA A 127 2.19 4.32 -1.45
C ALA A 127 3.69 4.66 -1.35
N ASN A 128 4.09 5.43 -0.35
CA ASN A 128 5.48 5.82 -0.12
C ASN A 128 6.39 4.60 0.09
N ILE A 129 6.05 3.71 1.01
CA ILE A 129 6.87 2.51 1.25
C ILE A 129 6.88 1.56 0.04
N SER A 130 5.79 1.50 -0.74
CA SER A 130 5.70 0.74 -1.99
C SER A 130 6.69 1.25 -3.03
N GLU A 131 6.76 2.56 -3.23
CA GLU A 131 7.71 3.19 -4.16
C GLU A 131 9.17 2.95 -3.71
N ARG A 132 9.48 2.99 -2.42
CA ARG A 132 10.82 2.66 -1.91
C ARG A 132 11.25 1.24 -2.26
N ARG A 133 10.33 0.27 -2.27
CA ARG A 133 10.61 -1.10 -2.70
C ARG A 133 10.81 -1.20 -4.21
N LEU A 134 10.03 -0.45 -4.97
CA LEU A 134 10.18 -0.38 -6.42
C LEU A 134 11.56 0.18 -6.79
N GLU A 135 11.96 1.29 -6.18
CA GLU A 135 13.29 1.88 -6.38
C GLU A 135 14.40 0.86 -6.09
N ARG A 136 14.31 0.11 -4.99
CA ARG A 136 15.29 -0.93 -4.67
C ARG A 136 15.45 -1.98 -5.75
N MET A 137 14.36 -2.43 -6.36
CA MET A 137 14.42 -3.45 -7.40
C MET A 137 15.10 -2.97 -8.69
N VAL A 138 14.98 -1.70 -9.04
CA VAL A 138 15.55 -1.14 -10.27
C VAL A 138 16.96 -0.57 -10.09
N ASN A 139 17.40 -0.37 -8.85
CA ASN A 139 18.70 0.19 -8.50
C ASN A 139 19.72 -0.93 -8.23
N PRO A 140 20.77 -1.07 -9.07
CA PRO A 140 21.73 -2.16 -8.94
C PRO A 140 22.52 -2.15 -7.63
N SER A 141 22.66 -1.00 -6.98
CA SER A 141 23.35 -0.88 -5.68
C SER A 141 22.50 -1.40 -4.52
N LEU A 142 21.19 -1.60 -4.73
CA LEU A 142 20.23 -1.92 -3.67
C LEU A 142 19.48 -3.24 -3.90
N SER A 143 19.49 -3.74 -5.12
CA SER A 143 18.63 -4.83 -5.58
C SER A 143 19.13 -6.25 -5.25
N ASN A 144 20.27 -6.38 -4.59
CA ASN A 144 20.89 -7.66 -4.28
C ASN A 144 21.18 -8.53 -5.52
N GLY A 145 21.68 -7.90 -6.58
CA GLY A 145 22.16 -8.59 -7.79
C GLY A 145 21.19 -8.63 -8.96
N LEU A 146 20.05 -7.96 -8.88
CA LEU A 146 19.21 -7.76 -10.07
C LEU A 146 19.91 -6.82 -11.06
N PRO A 147 19.70 -7.01 -12.37
CA PRO A 147 20.28 -6.13 -13.37
C PRO A 147 19.72 -4.70 -13.25
N PRO A 148 20.52 -3.65 -13.56
CA PRO A 148 20.05 -2.27 -13.53
C PRO A 148 18.78 -2.11 -14.37
N PHE A 149 17.77 -1.44 -13.79
CA PHE A 149 16.47 -1.19 -14.40
C PHE A 149 15.74 -2.46 -14.91
N LEU A 150 16.12 -3.64 -14.41
CA LEU A 150 15.55 -4.94 -14.77
C LEU A 150 15.55 -5.22 -16.28
N VAL A 151 16.58 -4.78 -16.99
CA VAL A 151 16.67 -4.86 -18.46
C VAL A 151 18.03 -5.37 -18.92
N LYS A 152 18.06 -5.99 -20.11
CA LYS A 152 19.31 -6.32 -20.79
C LYS A 152 19.92 -5.05 -21.39
N ASN A 153 21.25 -4.94 -21.35
CA ASN A 153 22.01 -3.80 -21.88
C ASN A 153 21.53 -2.45 -21.30
N PRO A 154 21.58 -2.27 -19.96
CA PRO A 154 21.21 -1.00 -19.33
C PRO A 154 22.11 0.14 -19.85
N GLY A 155 21.56 1.33 -20.00
CA GLY A 155 22.24 2.47 -20.61
C GLY A 155 21.87 2.64 -22.10
N ILE A 156 21.69 1.54 -22.85
CA ILE A 156 21.04 1.58 -24.15
C ILE A 156 19.52 1.48 -23.98
N ASN A 157 19.09 0.62 -23.08
CA ASN A 157 17.69 0.40 -22.75
C ASN A 157 17.37 1.02 -21.36
N SER A 158 16.29 1.78 -21.27
CA SER A 158 15.83 2.40 -20.01
C SER A 158 15.10 1.41 -19.09
N GLY A 159 14.50 0.36 -19.64
CA GLY A 159 13.76 -0.66 -18.87
C GLY A 159 12.72 -0.05 -17.92
N PHE A 160 12.74 -0.46 -16.67
CA PHE A 160 11.81 -0.05 -15.63
C PHE A 160 12.17 1.30 -14.98
N MET A 161 13.17 2.03 -15.46
CA MET A 161 13.53 3.35 -14.94
C MET A 161 12.31 4.30 -14.91
N ILE A 162 11.55 4.38 -16.00
CA ILE A 162 10.40 5.29 -16.11
C ILE A 162 9.24 4.87 -15.20
N VAL A 163 9.09 3.58 -14.91
CA VAL A 163 8.10 3.09 -13.94
C VAL A 163 8.39 3.66 -12.55
N GLN A 164 9.67 3.69 -12.15
CA GLN A 164 10.10 4.30 -10.89
C GLN A 164 9.84 5.81 -10.88
N TYR A 165 10.17 6.54 -11.94
CA TYR A 165 9.86 7.97 -12.06
C TYR A 165 8.37 8.26 -11.90
N SER A 166 7.51 7.47 -12.53
CA SER A 166 6.05 7.61 -12.44
C SER A 166 5.55 7.37 -11.02
N ALA A 167 6.04 6.33 -10.34
CA ALA A 167 5.67 6.04 -8.96
C ALA A 167 6.14 7.16 -8.01
N ALA A 168 7.37 7.65 -8.16
CA ALA A 168 7.92 8.74 -7.36
C ALA A 168 7.13 10.04 -7.54
N SER A 169 6.69 10.36 -8.76
CA SER A 169 5.84 11.52 -9.05
C SER A 169 4.52 11.46 -8.28
N LEU A 170 3.81 10.31 -8.33
CA LEU A 170 2.54 10.11 -7.63
C LEU A 170 2.69 10.17 -6.10
N VAL A 171 3.78 9.62 -5.56
CA VAL A 171 4.09 9.71 -4.12
C VAL A 171 4.38 11.15 -3.71
N SER A 172 5.12 11.90 -4.52
CA SER A 172 5.38 13.32 -4.27
C SER A 172 4.09 14.16 -4.29
N GLU A 173 3.17 13.87 -5.21
CA GLU A 173 1.85 14.51 -5.26
C GLU A 173 1.01 14.14 -4.02
N ASN A 174 1.02 12.88 -3.59
CA ASN A 174 0.31 12.45 -2.39
C ASN A 174 0.75 13.22 -1.14
N LYS A 175 2.01 13.63 -1.03
CA LYS A 175 2.48 14.48 0.07
C LYS A 175 1.73 15.81 0.13
N VAL A 176 1.45 16.42 -1.01
CA VAL A 176 0.68 17.67 -1.09
C VAL A 176 -0.79 17.42 -0.76
N LEU A 177 -1.37 16.37 -1.33
CA LEU A 177 -2.76 15.99 -1.09
C LEU A 177 -3.03 15.59 0.37
N ALA A 178 -2.06 14.99 1.05
CA ALA A 178 -2.17 14.57 2.44
C ALA A 178 -2.11 15.74 3.45
N HIS A 179 -1.88 16.98 3.02
CA HIS A 179 -1.95 18.13 3.91
C HIS A 179 -3.37 18.28 4.49
N PRO A 180 -3.57 18.34 5.83
CA PRO A 180 -4.90 18.29 6.42
C PRO A 180 -5.79 19.46 6.00
N ALA A 181 -7.05 19.16 5.67
CA ALA A 181 -8.09 20.16 5.41
C ALA A 181 -8.95 20.41 6.67
N SER A 182 -9.06 19.42 7.56
CA SER A 182 -9.91 19.46 8.76
C SER A 182 -9.49 20.48 9.82
N VAL A 183 -8.32 21.08 9.68
CA VAL A 183 -7.79 22.11 10.59
C VAL A 183 -8.15 23.53 10.14
N ASP A 184 -8.85 23.68 9.03
CA ASP A 184 -9.30 24.94 8.46
C ASP A 184 -10.79 25.17 8.71
N SER A 185 -11.21 26.42 8.74
CA SER A 185 -12.60 26.84 8.82
C SER A 185 -12.80 28.21 8.19
N ILE A 186 -13.95 28.41 7.54
CA ILE A 186 -14.34 29.66 6.91
C ILE A 186 -15.75 30.01 7.41
N PRO A 187 -15.98 31.21 8.02
CA PRO A 187 -17.31 31.58 8.44
C PRO A 187 -18.25 31.80 7.26
N SER A 188 -19.49 31.38 7.41
CA SER A 188 -20.55 31.56 6.42
C SER A 188 -21.87 31.96 7.09
N SER A 189 -22.97 32.14 6.29
CA SER A 189 -24.29 32.51 6.77
C SER A 189 -24.29 33.71 7.73
N ALA A 190 -23.61 34.82 7.32
CA ALA A 190 -23.45 36.04 8.11
C ALA A 190 -22.86 35.80 9.53
N ASN A 191 -21.86 34.90 9.64
CA ASN A 191 -21.20 34.41 10.86
C ASN A 191 -22.10 33.57 11.80
N GLN A 192 -23.27 33.18 11.39
CA GLN A 192 -24.04 32.18 12.16
C GLN A 192 -23.35 30.83 12.15
N GLU A 193 -22.71 30.49 10.99
CA GLU A 193 -21.86 29.32 10.79
C GLU A 193 -20.39 29.77 10.87
N ASP A 194 -19.94 30.16 12.07
CA ASP A 194 -18.60 30.72 12.30
C ASP A 194 -17.49 29.67 12.32
N HIS A 195 -17.86 28.40 12.47
CA HIS A 195 -16.98 27.24 12.38
C HIS A 195 -17.64 26.10 11.60
N VAL A 196 -17.08 25.76 10.43
CA VAL A 196 -17.56 24.68 9.56
C VAL A 196 -16.50 23.61 9.36
N SER A 197 -16.92 22.38 9.03
CA SER A 197 -15.97 21.31 8.71
C SER A 197 -15.53 21.38 7.24
N MET A 198 -14.30 20.97 6.98
CA MET A 198 -13.78 20.78 5.62
C MET A 198 -13.74 19.31 5.19
N GLY A 199 -14.68 18.51 5.71
CA GLY A 199 -14.75 17.06 5.48
C GLY A 199 -14.88 16.67 4.02
N THR A 200 -15.62 17.41 3.21
CA THR A 200 -15.75 17.16 1.76
C THR A 200 -14.41 17.32 1.04
N ILE A 201 -13.58 18.29 1.44
CA ILE A 201 -12.23 18.47 0.89
C ILE A 201 -11.36 17.29 1.29
N GLY A 202 -11.37 16.91 2.58
CA GLY A 202 -10.65 15.74 3.09
C GLY A 202 -11.01 14.46 2.34
N ALA A 203 -12.31 14.19 2.16
CA ALA A 203 -12.81 13.02 1.43
C ALA A 203 -12.35 12.98 -0.04
N ARG A 204 -12.43 14.10 -0.76
CA ARG A 204 -11.96 14.19 -2.14
C ARG A 204 -10.46 13.92 -2.26
N LYS A 205 -9.66 14.53 -1.39
CA LYS A 205 -8.21 14.33 -1.34
C LYS A 205 -7.85 12.87 -1.02
N ALA A 206 -8.50 12.26 -0.03
CA ALA A 206 -8.30 10.86 0.30
C ALA A 206 -8.61 9.94 -0.88
N ASN A 207 -9.67 10.21 -1.65
CA ASN A 207 -10.01 9.45 -2.85
C ASN A 207 -8.95 9.60 -3.97
N GLU A 208 -8.41 10.79 -4.16
CA GLU A 208 -7.34 11.04 -5.14
C GLU A 208 -6.04 10.33 -4.73
N ILE A 209 -5.66 10.42 -3.46
CA ILE A 209 -4.52 9.68 -2.88
C ILE A 209 -4.71 8.17 -3.07
N LEU A 210 -5.92 7.63 -2.85
CA LEU A 210 -6.22 6.22 -3.08
C LEU A 210 -6.01 5.84 -4.55
N GLY A 211 -6.44 6.68 -5.49
CA GLY A 211 -6.21 6.48 -6.91
C GLY A 211 -4.72 6.41 -7.27
N ASN A 212 -3.93 7.31 -6.70
CA ASN A 212 -2.47 7.34 -6.87
C ASN A 212 -1.80 6.12 -6.21
N ALA A 213 -2.19 5.76 -4.99
CA ALA A 213 -1.65 4.61 -4.26
C ALA A 213 -1.89 3.30 -5.01
N ARG A 214 -3.08 3.10 -5.58
CA ARG A 214 -3.39 1.94 -6.43
C ARG A 214 -2.43 1.82 -7.61
N LYS A 215 -2.13 2.93 -8.29
CA LYS A 215 -1.17 2.96 -9.40
C LYS A 215 0.24 2.61 -8.93
N VAL A 216 0.69 3.16 -7.80
CA VAL A 216 2.03 2.89 -7.25
C VAL A 216 2.17 1.41 -6.86
N VAL A 217 1.19 0.84 -6.18
CA VAL A 217 1.19 -0.59 -5.81
C VAL A 217 1.15 -1.49 -7.05
N ALA A 218 0.39 -1.13 -8.07
CA ALA A 218 0.38 -1.85 -9.35
C ALA A 218 1.75 -1.79 -10.05
N MET A 219 2.42 -0.64 -10.02
CA MET A 219 3.78 -0.47 -10.54
C MET A 219 4.80 -1.30 -9.75
N GLU A 220 4.71 -1.37 -8.41
CA GLU A 220 5.54 -2.25 -7.59
C GLU A 220 5.31 -3.71 -7.98
N MET A 221 4.06 -4.14 -8.08
CA MET A 221 3.71 -5.52 -8.45
C MET A 221 4.26 -5.88 -9.85
N PHE A 222 4.08 -5.00 -10.83
CA PHE A 222 4.60 -5.19 -12.18
C PHE A 222 6.12 -5.27 -12.20
N THR A 223 6.80 -4.41 -11.44
CA THR A 223 8.26 -4.41 -11.31
C THR A 223 8.74 -5.68 -10.62
N ALA A 224 8.05 -6.14 -9.56
CA ALA A 224 8.38 -7.36 -8.85
C ALA A 224 8.21 -8.61 -9.74
N CYS A 225 7.19 -8.68 -10.59
CA CYS A 225 7.04 -9.74 -11.59
C CYS A 225 8.25 -9.82 -12.51
N GLN A 226 8.70 -8.68 -13.03
CA GLN A 226 9.89 -8.62 -13.88
C GLN A 226 11.15 -9.03 -13.12
N ALA A 227 11.31 -8.56 -11.88
CA ALA A 227 12.44 -8.87 -11.02
C ALA A 227 12.51 -10.38 -10.71
N CYS A 228 11.39 -11.02 -10.34
CA CYS A 228 11.32 -12.46 -10.11
C CYS A 228 11.74 -13.26 -11.37
N SER A 229 11.36 -12.81 -12.57
CA SER A 229 11.78 -13.47 -13.80
C SER A 229 13.29 -13.41 -14.04
N GLN A 230 13.95 -12.33 -13.62
CA GLN A 230 15.42 -12.17 -13.70
C GLN A 230 16.14 -13.02 -12.64
N THR A 231 15.64 -13.04 -11.41
CA THR A 231 16.17 -13.86 -10.32
C THR A 231 16.20 -15.34 -10.71
N GLN A 232 15.10 -15.86 -11.25
CA GLN A 232 15.03 -17.24 -11.74
C GLN A 232 16.10 -17.56 -12.81
N THR A 233 16.40 -16.61 -13.68
CA THR A 233 17.40 -16.82 -14.75
C THR A 233 18.83 -16.84 -14.20
N THR A 234 19.11 -16.05 -13.18
CA THR A 234 20.44 -15.94 -12.55
C THR A 234 20.72 -17.13 -11.63
N THR A 235 19.73 -17.53 -10.81
CA THR A 235 19.85 -18.66 -9.86
C THR A 235 19.89 -20.01 -10.58
N ARG A 236 19.18 -20.18 -11.71
CA ARG A 236 19.26 -21.39 -12.53
C ARG A 236 20.65 -21.66 -13.09
N ARG A 237 21.51 -20.66 -13.20
CA ARG A 237 22.91 -20.87 -13.60
C ARG A 237 23.81 -21.39 -12.47
N SER A 238 23.37 -21.29 -11.21
CA SER A 238 24.23 -21.64 -10.06
C SER A 238 23.70 -22.72 -9.10
N MET A 239 22.38 -23.03 -9.01
CA MET A 239 21.89 -23.85 -7.89
C MET A 239 20.65 -24.73 -8.09
N PHE A 240 19.93 -24.79 -9.22
CA PHE A 240 18.67 -25.54 -9.24
C PHE A 240 18.47 -26.58 -10.35
N SER A 241 17.98 -27.74 -9.90
CA SER A 241 17.42 -28.82 -10.72
C SER A 241 16.12 -28.39 -11.42
N PRO A 242 15.79 -28.94 -12.61
CA PRO A 242 14.55 -28.59 -13.31
C PRO A 242 13.35 -29.21 -12.59
N GLY A 243 12.40 -28.41 -12.11
CA GLY A 243 11.15 -28.95 -11.59
C GLY A 243 10.34 -28.11 -10.58
N THR A 244 10.82 -26.95 -10.11
CA THR A 244 10.05 -26.12 -9.17
C THR A 244 8.97 -25.31 -9.90
N PRO A 245 7.69 -25.36 -9.50
CA PRO A 245 6.61 -24.63 -10.12
C PRO A 245 6.78 -23.11 -9.99
N LEU A 246 6.42 -22.37 -11.04
CA LEU A 246 6.32 -20.91 -11.00
C LEU A 246 5.16 -20.46 -10.11
N MET A 247 5.32 -19.32 -9.39
CA MET A 247 4.25 -18.70 -8.63
C MET A 247 2.95 -18.64 -9.44
N GLU A 248 1.90 -19.14 -8.84
CA GLU A 248 0.52 -19.03 -9.32
C GLU A 248 -0.11 -17.78 -8.69
N ALA A 249 -0.35 -16.75 -9.48
CA ALA A 249 -1.23 -15.66 -9.05
C ALA A 249 -2.69 -16.09 -9.21
N ARG A 250 -3.54 -15.83 -8.21
CA ARG A 250 -4.98 -16.11 -8.29
C ARG A 250 -5.73 -14.81 -8.56
N ASP A 251 -6.64 -14.87 -9.50
CA ASP A 251 -7.61 -13.81 -9.75
C ASP A 251 -8.55 -13.67 -8.55
N ALA A 252 -8.74 -12.44 -8.06
CA ALA A 252 -9.48 -12.17 -6.84
C ALA A 252 -11.01 -12.42 -6.97
N GLU A 253 -11.55 -12.38 -8.19
CA GLU A 253 -12.99 -12.57 -8.44
C GLU A 253 -13.34 -14.02 -8.84
N SER A 254 -12.47 -14.66 -9.61
CA SER A 254 -12.76 -16.01 -10.15
C SER A 254 -12.03 -17.15 -9.45
N GLY A 255 -11.08 -16.88 -8.55
CA GLY A 255 -10.24 -17.88 -7.89
C GLY A 255 -9.33 -18.68 -8.84
N ARG A 256 -9.29 -18.34 -10.12
CA ARG A 256 -8.47 -19.00 -11.13
C ARG A 256 -7.00 -18.65 -10.97
N VAL A 257 -6.17 -19.69 -11.10
CA VAL A 257 -4.71 -19.54 -11.18
C VAL A 257 -4.35 -18.83 -12.48
N ILE A 258 -3.74 -17.64 -12.36
CA ILE A 258 -3.20 -16.92 -13.51
C ILE A 258 -1.75 -17.37 -13.68
N ASN A 259 -1.47 -18.10 -14.77
CA ASN A 259 -0.11 -18.42 -15.12
C ASN A 259 0.57 -17.17 -15.69
N VAL A 260 1.30 -16.45 -14.83
CA VAL A 260 1.97 -15.17 -15.16
C VAL A 260 2.84 -15.26 -16.43
N LYS A 261 3.33 -16.44 -16.79
CA LYS A 261 4.09 -16.66 -18.02
C LYS A 261 3.28 -16.56 -19.30
N THR A 262 1.98 -16.88 -19.24
CA THR A 262 1.11 -16.91 -20.43
C THR A 262 0.37 -15.61 -20.68
N SER A 263 0.04 -14.85 -19.62
CA SER A 263 -0.62 -13.54 -19.76
C SER A 263 0.34 -12.49 -20.34
N PHE A 264 1.59 -12.45 -19.91
CA PHE A 264 2.59 -11.50 -20.44
C PHE A 264 2.95 -11.69 -21.93
N LYS A 265 2.77 -12.88 -22.48
CA LYS A 265 3.03 -13.11 -23.93
C LYS A 265 1.87 -12.73 -24.83
N LYS A 266 0.66 -12.58 -24.28
CA LYS A 266 -0.55 -12.26 -25.07
C LYS A 266 -0.89 -10.77 -25.08
N ASP A 267 -0.51 -10.02 -24.07
CA ASP A 267 -0.91 -8.61 -23.91
C ASP A 267 0.16 -7.59 -24.33
N VAL A 268 1.31 -8.03 -24.83
CA VAL A 268 2.39 -7.16 -25.33
C VAL A 268 2.58 -7.33 -26.83
N ASP A 269 1.50 -7.51 -27.57
CA ASP A 269 1.46 -7.19 -29.01
C ASP A 269 1.01 -5.74 -29.13
N LEU A 270 1.88 -4.82 -28.71
CA LEU A 270 1.77 -3.42 -29.04
C LEU A 270 2.18 -3.31 -30.50
N GLY A 271 1.18 -3.42 -31.38
CA GLY A 271 1.33 -3.05 -32.78
C GLY A 271 1.88 -1.62 -32.87
N VAL A 272 3.10 -1.48 -33.38
CA VAL A 272 3.66 -0.27 -33.97
C VAL A 272 3.41 -0.33 -35.43
#